data_cfcd6271326007907224618e53a8dd5b
#
_entry.id   cfcd6271326007907224618e53a8dd5b
#
_cell.length_a   1.000
_cell.length_b   1.000
_cell.length_c   1.000
_cell.angle_alpha   90.00
_cell.angle_beta   90.00
_cell.angle_gamma   90.00
#
_symmetry.space_group_name_H-M   'P 1'
#
loop_
_entity.id
_entity.type
_entity.pdbx_description
1 polymer ?
#
loop_
_entity_poly.entity_id
_entity_poly.type
_entity_poly.pdbx_seq_one_letter_code
_entity_poly.pdbx_strand_id
1 'polypeptide(L)'
;YTGKTHKIGEVHEGAATMDWMEEEQERGITITSAATTTYWNWNDKTYKINLIDTPGHVDFTAEVERSLRVLDGAVATYCAVGGVQPQSETVWRQADKYNVPRIAFVNKMDRSGADFFEVVSQMRSILHANPCVVAIPIGAEENFKGVVDLIQMKSIVWNDETQGAEYEIGEIPAELKDEAQEWHDKMVEQAAECDDTLMEKFFDDPSTISQEEIIAAIRKGTLSQKLTPMTCGSAFKNKGVQ
;
A
#
# COMPACT_ATOMS: atom_id res chain seq x y z
N TYR A 1 -5.02 -12.69 8.57
CA TYR A 1 -6.20 -12.76 7.68
C TYR A 1 -6.24 -14.04 6.85
N THR A 2 -5.12 -14.53 6.35
CA THR A 2 -5.06 -15.76 5.52
C THR A 2 -4.99 -17.05 6.35
N GLY A 3 -4.91 -16.96 7.69
CA GLY A 3 -4.80 -18.09 8.61
C GLY A 3 -3.45 -18.84 8.56
N LYS A 4 -2.44 -18.26 7.90
CA LYS A 4 -1.12 -18.89 7.78
C LYS A 4 -0.36 -18.92 9.10
N THR A 5 -0.51 -17.88 9.93
CA THR A 5 0.11 -17.77 11.26
C THR A 5 -0.93 -17.38 12.30
N HIS A 6 -0.71 -17.79 13.54
CA HIS A 6 -1.60 -17.48 14.68
C HIS A 6 -1.12 -16.28 15.50
N LYS A 7 0.07 -15.76 15.22
CA LYS A 7 0.66 -14.59 15.90
C LYS A 7 1.23 -13.62 14.87
N ILE A 8 1.09 -12.34 15.16
CA ILE A 8 1.83 -11.28 14.47
C ILE A 8 3.24 -11.30 15.06
N GLY A 9 4.25 -11.57 14.22
CA GLY A 9 5.66 -11.53 14.62
C GLY A 9 6.30 -10.22 14.22
N GLU A 10 7.19 -9.71 15.08
CA GLU A 10 8.00 -8.53 14.77
C GLU A 10 9.42 -8.93 14.37
N VAL A 11 9.98 -8.20 13.40
CA VAL A 11 11.37 -8.40 12.95
C VAL A 11 12.35 -8.14 14.09
N HIS A 12 12.10 -7.07 14.89
CA HIS A 12 12.97 -6.69 16.03
C HIS A 12 12.96 -7.69 17.20
N GLU A 13 11.94 -8.53 17.28
CA GLU A 13 11.84 -9.58 18.31
C GLU A 13 12.27 -10.95 17.79
N GLY A 14 12.73 -11.04 16.54
CA GLY A 14 13.10 -12.31 15.88
C GLY A 14 11.92 -13.25 15.66
N ALA A 15 10.70 -12.72 15.70
CA ALA A 15 9.46 -13.51 15.62
C ALA A 15 8.79 -13.44 14.24
N ALA A 16 9.38 -12.75 13.27
CA ALA A 16 8.86 -12.64 11.91
C ALA A 16 8.95 -14.00 11.19
N THR A 17 7.81 -14.45 10.65
CA THR A 17 7.70 -15.80 10.04
C THR A 17 8.59 -15.99 8.82
N MET A 18 8.97 -14.91 8.14
CA MET A 18 9.80 -14.93 6.94
C MET A 18 11.30 -14.84 7.25
N ASP A 19 11.69 -14.34 8.41
CA ASP A 19 13.07 -14.27 8.88
C ASP A 19 13.47 -15.63 9.52
N TRP A 20 13.94 -16.54 8.72
CA TRP A 20 14.22 -17.92 9.13
C TRP A 20 15.68 -18.17 9.53
N MET A 21 16.60 -17.24 9.21
CA MET A 21 18.01 -17.32 9.59
C MET A 21 18.22 -16.76 11.01
N GLU A 22 19.11 -17.38 11.77
CA GLU A 22 19.47 -16.96 13.12
C GLU A 22 20.03 -15.52 13.14
N GLU A 23 20.85 -15.18 12.14
CA GLU A 23 21.42 -13.85 11.98
C GLU A 23 20.36 -12.77 11.66
N GLU A 24 19.29 -13.11 10.96
CA GLU A 24 18.15 -12.21 10.70
C GLU A 24 17.41 -11.92 12.00
N GLN A 25 17.17 -12.96 12.78
CA GLN A 25 16.45 -12.87 14.06
C GLN A 25 17.26 -12.10 15.11
N GLU A 26 18.58 -12.33 15.18
CA GLU A 26 19.48 -11.63 16.10
C GLU A 26 19.64 -10.14 15.75
N ARG A 27 19.74 -9.81 14.46
CA ARG A 27 19.94 -8.43 13.99
C ARG A 27 18.64 -7.66 13.81
N GLY A 28 17.49 -8.34 13.76
CA GLY A 28 16.20 -7.74 13.49
C GLY A 28 16.08 -7.10 12.10
N ILE A 29 16.75 -7.71 11.10
CA ILE A 29 16.70 -7.28 9.70
C ILE A 29 16.63 -8.50 8.78
N THR A 30 15.85 -8.41 7.70
CA THR A 30 15.85 -9.41 6.64
C THR A 30 17.13 -9.33 5.83
N ILE A 31 17.82 -10.44 5.65
CA ILE A 31 19.09 -10.56 4.89
C ILE A 31 18.85 -11.25 3.56
N THR A 32 18.09 -12.34 3.57
CA THR A 32 17.83 -13.18 2.41
C THR A 32 16.35 -13.09 2.01
N SER A 33 16.05 -13.10 0.72
CA SER A 33 14.67 -13.16 0.26
C SER A 33 14.02 -14.47 0.66
N ALA A 34 12.86 -14.39 1.29
CA ALA A 34 12.07 -15.53 1.70
C ALA A 34 10.75 -15.57 0.91
N ALA A 35 10.29 -16.78 0.56
CA ALA A 35 9.06 -16.96 -0.18
C ALA A 35 8.05 -17.80 0.60
N THR A 36 6.81 -17.37 0.62
CA THR A 36 5.70 -18.14 1.18
C THR A 36 4.48 -18.09 0.29
N THR A 37 3.66 -19.14 0.36
CA THR A 37 2.40 -19.19 -0.39
C THR A 37 1.24 -19.03 0.58
N THR A 38 0.29 -18.19 0.20
CA THR A 38 -0.98 -18.03 0.89
C THR A 38 -2.14 -18.03 -0.10
N TYR A 39 -3.38 -18.12 0.42
CA TYR A 39 -4.59 -18.10 -0.38
C TYR A 39 -5.51 -17.00 0.12
N TRP A 40 -6.10 -16.26 -0.81
CA TRP A 40 -7.04 -15.20 -0.52
C TRP A 40 -8.33 -15.39 -1.31
N ASN A 41 -9.46 -15.36 -0.63
CA ASN A 41 -10.77 -15.45 -1.24
C ASN A 41 -11.32 -14.05 -1.51
N TRP A 42 -11.62 -13.77 -2.78
CA TRP A 42 -12.17 -12.50 -3.20
C TRP A 42 -13.16 -12.68 -4.35
N ASN A 43 -14.37 -12.12 -4.23
CA ASN A 43 -15.43 -12.22 -5.24
C ASN A 43 -15.64 -13.67 -5.73
N ASP A 44 -15.90 -14.60 -4.80
CA ASP A 44 -16.14 -16.03 -5.04
C ASP A 44 -15.00 -16.78 -5.75
N LYS A 45 -13.81 -16.17 -5.80
CA LYS A 45 -12.60 -16.79 -6.34
C LYS A 45 -11.52 -16.92 -5.29
N THR A 46 -10.80 -18.02 -5.32
CA THR A 46 -9.60 -18.22 -4.49
C THR A 46 -8.37 -17.88 -5.31
N TYR A 47 -7.61 -16.92 -4.82
CA TYR A 47 -6.33 -16.52 -5.40
C TYR A 47 -5.19 -17.17 -4.62
N LYS A 48 -4.27 -17.79 -5.33
CA LYS A 48 -2.99 -18.24 -4.77
C LYS A 48 -2.01 -17.08 -4.88
N ILE A 49 -1.51 -16.63 -3.75
CA ILE A 49 -0.55 -15.52 -3.65
C ILE A 49 0.77 -16.08 -3.16
N ASN A 50 1.81 -15.94 -3.97
CA ASN A 50 3.18 -16.23 -3.58
C ASN A 50 3.82 -14.91 -3.15
N LEU A 51 4.06 -14.76 -1.85
CA LEU A 51 4.72 -13.60 -1.27
C LEU A 51 6.23 -13.84 -1.27
N ILE A 52 6.98 -12.87 -1.77
CA ILE A 52 8.43 -12.83 -1.65
C ILE A 52 8.76 -11.61 -0.81
N ASP A 53 9.24 -11.86 0.39
CA ASP A 53 9.78 -10.81 1.25
C ASP A 53 11.23 -10.54 0.88
N THR A 54 11.58 -9.27 0.68
CA THR A 54 12.90 -8.87 0.22
C THR A 54 13.57 -7.95 1.25
N PRO A 55 14.90 -8.09 1.45
CA PRO A 55 15.59 -7.20 2.37
C PRO A 55 15.51 -5.74 1.91
N GLY A 56 15.29 -4.83 2.87
CA GLY A 56 15.22 -3.39 2.62
C GLY A 56 16.57 -2.68 2.70
N HIS A 57 17.66 -3.37 3.03
CA HIS A 57 18.97 -2.77 3.24
C HIS A 57 19.79 -2.68 1.94
N VAL A 58 20.56 -1.59 1.77
CA VAL A 58 21.34 -1.34 0.53
C VAL A 58 22.34 -2.44 0.21
N ASP A 59 22.89 -3.11 1.21
CA ASP A 59 23.88 -4.18 1.02
C ASP A 59 23.30 -5.40 0.32
N PHE A 60 21.97 -5.55 0.30
CA PHE A 60 21.25 -6.70 -0.24
C PHE A 60 20.49 -6.41 -1.54
N THR A 61 20.86 -5.35 -2.26
CA THR A 61 20.19 -4.96 -3.52
C THR A 61 20.21 -6.03 -4.60
N ALA A 62 21.21 -6.92 -4.60
CA ALA A 62 21.28 -8.05 -5.53
C ALA A 62 20.15 -9.08 -5.30
N GLU A 63 19.74 -9.30 -4.04
CA GLU A 63 18.64 -10.19 -3.70
C GLU A 63 17.31 -9.60 -4.17
N VAL A 64 17.15 -8.27 -3.98
CA VAL A 64 15.97 -7.54 -4.50
C VAL A 64 15.91 -7.65 -6.01
N GLU A 65 17.02 -7.41 -6.72
CA GLU A 65 17.07 -7.48 -8.18
C GLU A 65 16.76 -8.88 -8.73
N ARG A 66 17.21 -9.94 -8.05
CA ARG A 66 16.84 -11.31 -8.41
C ARG A 66 15.33 -11.56 -8.28
N SER A 67 14.75 -11.08 -7.19
CA SER A 67 13.31 -11.22 -6.93
C SER A 67 12.47 -10.48 -7.98
N LEU A 68 12.86 -9.26 -8.37
CA LEU A 68 12.13 -8.45 -9.36
C LEU A 68 11.92 -9.14 -10.72
N ARG A 69 12.79 -10.10 -11.08
CA ARG A 69 12.69 -10.84 -12.37
C ARG A 69 11.50 -11.79 -12.44
N VAL A 70 10.93 -12.18 -11.32
CA VAL A 70 9.87 -13.18 -11.22
C VAL A 70 8.56 -12.61 -10.66
N LEU A 71 8.53 -11.32 -10.33
CA LEU A 71 7.35 -10.69 -9.74
C LEU A 71 6.32 -10.31 -10.80
N ASP A 72 5.05 -10.61 -10.53
CA ASP A 72 3.90 -10.10 -11.27
C ASP A 72 3.51 -8.68 -10.81
N GLY A 73 3.90 -8.30 -9.60
CA GLY A 73 3.68 -6.99 -9.01
C GLY A 73 4.39 -6.86 -7.67
N ALA A 74 4.52 -5.65 -7.16
CA ALA A 74 5.17 -5.36 -5.90
C ALA A 74 4.34 -4.43 -5.00
N VAL A 75 4.51 -4.58 -3.69
CA VAL A 75 4.07 -3.61 -2.68
C VAL A 75 5.30 -2.82 -2.23
N ALA A 76 5.40 -1.57 -2.65
CA ALA A 76 6.44 -0.66 -2.20
C ALA A 76 6.05 -0.06 -0.85
N THR A 77 6.75 -0.47 0.21
CA THR A 77 6.43 -0.04 1.57
C THR A 77 7.31 1.11 2.00
N TYR A 78 6.68 2.22 2.41
CA TYR A 78 7.34 3.43 2.91
C TYR A 78 7.05 3.62 4.39
N CYS A 79 8.01 4.19 5.14
CA CYS A 79 7.78 4.56 6.52
C CYS A 79 7.11 5.95 6.56
N ALA A 80 5.99 6.08 7.28
CA ALA A 80 5.28 7.36 7.42
C ALA A 80 6.12 8.46 8.08
N VAL A 81 7.14 8.09 8.86
CA VAL A 81 8.06 9.03 9.51
C VAL A 81 9.31 9.29 8.66
N GLY A 82 9.89 8.24 8.09
CA GLY A 82 11.14 8.33 7.32
C GLY A 82 10.94 8.72 5.86
N GLY A 83 9.74 8.59 5.34
CA GLY A 83 9.42 8.90 3.94
C GLY A 83 10.17 8.07 2.91
N VAL A 84 10.48 8.69 1.79
CA VAL A 84 11.29 8.12 0.72
C VAL A 84 12.77 8.24 1.10
N GLN A 85 13.45 7.12 1.21
CA GLN A 85 14.86 7.02 1.56
C GLN A 85 15.70 6.60 0.33
N PRO A 86 17.03 6.77 0.35
CA PRO A 86 17.90 6.38 -0.77
C PRO A 86 17.75 4.91 -1.19
N GLN A 87 17.47 4.02 -0.23
CA GLN A 87 17.17 2.61 -0.50
C GLN A 87 15.90 2.44 -1.32
N SER A 88 14.85 3.20 -0.95
CA SER A 88 13.57 3.20 -1.68
C SER A 88 13.75 3.64 -3.13
N GLU A 89 14.56 4.66 -3.36
CA GLU A 89 14.87 5.16 -4.71
C GLU A 89 15.59 4.10 -5.55
N THR A 90 16.57 3.42 -4.97
CA THR A 90 17.32 2.36 -5.65
C THR A 90 16.40 1.21 -6.08
N VAL A 91 15.57 0.71 -5.17
CA VAL A 91 14.62 -0.37 -5.44
C VAL A 91 13.55 0.07 -6.44
N TRP A 92 13.10 1.32 -6.35
CA TRP A 92 12.13 1.90 -7.28
C TRP A 92 12.65 1.87 -8.72
N ARG A 93 13.86 2.36 -8.94
CA ARG A 93 14.52 2.34 -10.26
C ARG A 93 14.77 0.93 -10.79
N GLN A 94 15.11 -0.01 -9.91
CA GLN A 94 15.24 -1.43 -10.30
C GLN A 94 13.89 -1.99 -10.75
N ALA A 95 12.81 -1.70 -10.03
CA ALA A 95 11.47 -2.13 -10.43
C ALA A 95 11.03 -1.53 -11.78
N ASP A 96 11.41 -0.27 -12.08
CA ASP A 96 11.21 0.33 -13.41
C ASP A 96 11.94 -0.44 -14.50
N LYS A 97 13.21 -0.80 -14.26
CA LYS A 97 14.02 -1.59 -15.21
C LYS A 97 13.38 -2.93 -15.57
N TYR A 98 12.69 -3.57 -14.63
CA TYR A 98 12.03 -4.86 -14.84
C TYR A 98 10.53 -4.74 -15.16
N ASN A 99 10.02 -3.52 -15.35
CA ASN A 99 8.61 -3.23 -15.65
C ASN A 99 7.64 -3.87 -14.63
N VAL A 100 7.99 -3.87 -13.34
CA VAL A 100 7.16 -4.44 -12.28
C VAL A 100 6.09 -3.43 -11.86
N PRO A 101 4.79 -3.73 -12.05
CA PRO A 101 3.70 -2.89 -11.55
C PRO A 101 3.74 -2.82 -10.03
N ARG A 102 3.37 -1.66 -9.47
CA ARG A 102 3.48 -1.43 -8.02
C ARG A 102 2.25 -0.79 -7.44
N ILE A 103 1.98 -1.13 -6.18
CA ILE A 103 1.17 -0.34 -5.27
C ILE A 103 2.08 0.18 -4.15
N ALA A 104 1.75 1.32 -3.57
CA ALA A 104 2.50 1.90 -2.45
C ALA A 104 1.70 1.77 -1.15
N PHE A 105 2.38 1.36 -0.08
CA PHE A 105 1.82 1.26 1.25
C PHE A 105 2.64 2.09 2.24
N VAL A 106 2.04 3.13 2.81
CA VAL A 106 2.68 3.96 3.84
C VAL A 106 2.43 3.33 5.20
N ASN A 107 3.44 2.67 5.72
CA ASN A 107 3.40 1.92 6.97
C ASN A 107 3.82 2.78 8.17
N LYS A 108 3.51 2.31 9.36
CA LYS A 108 3.86 2.94 10.64
C LYS A 108 3.14 4.28 10.87
N MET A 109 1.90 4.38 10.42
CA MET A 109 1.05 5.56 10.67
C MET A 109 0.78 5.82 12.16
N ASP A 110 1.01 4.83 13.01
CA ASP A 110 0.89 4.88 14.47
C ASP A 110 2.10 5.47 15.19
N ARG A 111 3.19 5.78 14.48
CA ARG A 111 4.41 6.34 15.08
C ARG A 111 4.40 7.85 15.12
N SER A 112 5.02 8.42 16.18
CA SER A 112 5.21 9.86 16.31
C SER A 112 6.00 10.42 15.11
N GLY A 113 5.52 11.53 14.54
CA GLY A 113 6.05 12.15 13.33
C GLY A 113 5.54 11.52 12.02
N ALA A 114 4.52 10.64 12.07
CA ALA A 114 3.94 10.05 10.87
C ALA A 114 3.19 11.09 10.04
N ASP A 115 3.58 11.24 8.78
CA ASP A 115 2.95 12.13 7.79
C ASP A 115 2.77 11.42 6.45
N PHE A 116 1.52 11.05 6.16
CA PHE A 116 1.15 10.40 4.92
C PHE A 116 1.34 11.29 3.69
N PHE A 117 0.91 12.55 3.80
CA PHE A 117 0.91 13.48 2.67
C PHE A 117 2.31 13.93 2.30
N GLU A 118 3.22 14.02 3.27
CA GLU A 118 4.63 14.25 3.00
C GLU A 118 5.23 13.10 2.18
N VAL A 119 4.88 11.84 2.48
CA VAL A 119 5.33 10.70 1.67
C VAL A 119 4.77 10.76 0.25
N VAL A 120 3.49 11.14 0.07
CA VAL A 120 2.89 11.38 -1.27
C VAL A 120 3.69 12.43 -2.05
N SER A 121 4.05 13.54 -1.39
CA SER A 121 4.85 14.63 -1.98
C SER A 121 6.24 14.14 -2.39
N GLN A 122 6.91 13.40 -1.51
CA GLN A 122 8.24 12.83 -1.77
C GLN A 122 8.23 11.80 -2.91
N MET A 123 7.19 10.99 -3.04
CA MET A 123 7.05 10.07 -4.18
C MET A 123 7.02 10.85 -5.51
N ARG A 124 6.36 11.99 -5.55
CA ARG A 124 6.33 12.86 -6.74
C ARG A 124 7.68 13.53 -7.00
N SER A 125 8.27 14.12 -5.97
CA SER A 125 9.46 14.96 -6.11
C SER A 125 10.76 14.16 -6.24
N ILE A 126 10.91 13.05 -5.53
CA ILE A 126 12.14 12.25 -5.47
C ILE A 126 12.09 11.08 -6.46
N LEU A 127 10.98 10.32 -6.46
CA LEU A 127 10.85 9.14 -7.32
C LEU A 127 10.30 9.46 -8.70
N HIS A 128 9.82 10.69 -8.93
CA HIS A 128 9.10 11.10 -10.15
C HIS A 128 7.93 10.14 -10.48
N ALA A 129 7.35 9.55 -9.43
CA ALA A 129 6.20 8.68 -9.54
C ALA A 129 4.90 9.48 -9.68
N ASN A 130 3.85 8.81 -10.15
CA ASN A 130 2.49 9.35 -10.17
C ASN A 130 1.63 8.61 -9.11
N PRO A 131 1.70 8.99 -7.81
CA PRO A 131 0.91 8.35 -6.77
C PRO A 131 -0.56 8.71 -6.93
N CYS A 132 -1.39 7.66 -7.06
CA CYS A 132 -2.85 7.74 -7.05
C CYS A 132 -3.34 7.33 -5.67
N VAL A 133 -3.70 8.30 -4.86
CA VAL A 133 -4.15 8.06 -3.48
C VAL A 133 -5.55 7.42 -3.52
N VAL A 134 -5.67 6.18 -3.06
CA VAL A 134 -6.93 5.43 -3.00
C VAL A 134 -7.53 5.36 -1.60
N ALA A 135 -6.74 5.73 -0.59
CA ALA A 135 -7.20 5.86 0.78
C ALA A 135 -6.40 6.93 1.52
N ILE A 136 -7.06 7.73 2.35
CA ILE A 136 -6.42 8.71 3.23
C ILE A 136 -6.55 8.28 4.70
N PRO A 137 -5.63 8.67 5.59
CA PRO A 137 -5.66 8.26 6.99
C PRO A 137 -6.75 8.99 7.79
N ILE A 138 -7.31 8.29 8.76
CA ILE A 138 -8.15 8.86 9.83
C ILE A 138 -7.27 9.00 11.07
N GLY A 139 -6.79 10.22 11.30
CA GLY A 139 -5.80 10.52 12.34
C GLY A 139 -4.39 10.09 11.95
N ALA A 140 -3.45 10.40 12.80
CA ALA A 140 -2.04 10.01 12.69
C ALA A 140 -1.46 9.75 14.08
N GLU A 141 -0.28 9.15 14.14
CA GLU A 141 0.43 8.82 15.38
C GLU A 141 -0.44 7.96 16.33
N GLU A 142 -0.50 8.31 17.62
CA GLU A 142 -1.34 7.60 18.59
C GLU A 142 -2.85 7.68 18.28
N ASN A 143 -3.27 8.67 17.48
CA ASN A 143 -4.64 8.89 17.06
C ASN A 143 -4.98 8.21 15.74
N PHE A 144 -4.08 7.44 15.14
CA PHE A 144 -4.35 6.69 13.92
C PHE A 144 -5.38 5.58 14.18
N LYS A 145 -6.59 5.76 13.66
CA LYS A 145 -7.73 4.85 13.87
C LYS A 145 -8.05 3.99 12.67
N GLY A 146 -7.83 4.51 11.47
CA GLY A 146 -8.26 3.86 10.25
C GLY A 146 -7.96 4.66 8.99
N VAL A 147 -8.72 4.38 7.96
CA VAL A 147 -8.61 5.07 6.66
C VAL A 147 -9.99 5.43 6.11
N VAL A 148 -10.02 6.43 5.25
CA VAL A 148 -11.14 6.66 4.35
C VAL A 148 -10.82 6.00 3.02
N ASP A 149 -11.62 5.03 2.60
CA ASP A 149 -11.61 4.45 1.25
C ASP A 149 -12.22 5.47 0.28
N LEU A 150 -11.41 6.01 -0.59
CA LEU A 150 -11.83 7.05 -1.54
C LEU A 150 -12.63 6.49 -2.71
N ILE A 151 -12.55 5.19 -3.00
CA ILE A 151 -13.35 4.56 -4.05
C ILE A 151 -14.80 4.40 -3.58
N GLN A 152 -14.97 3.90 -2.35
CA GLN A 152 -16.29 3.67 -1.75
C GLN A 152 -16.85 4.90 -1.05
N MET A 153 -16.04 5.90 -0.77
CA MET A 153 -16.35 7.07 0.07
C MET A 153 -16.92 6.64 1.42
N LYS A 154 -16.19 5.74 2.09
CA LYS A 154 -16.51 5.18 3.41
C LYS A 154 -15.30 5.21 4.32
N SER A 155 -15.55 5.31 5.63
CA SER A 155 -14.52 5.12 6.63
C SER A 155 -14.36 3.63 6.95
N ILE A 156 -13.11 3.21 7.18
CA ILE A 156 -12.77 1.88 7.69
C ILE A 156 -11.96 2.10 8.95
N VAL A 157 -12.50 1.69 10.10
CA VAL A 157 -11.89 1.91 11.41
C VAL A 157 -11.65 0.55 12.07
N TRP A 158 -10.43 0.30 12.50
CA TRP A 158 -10.04 -0.95 13.15
C TRP A 158 -10.21 -0.90 14.66
N ASN A 159 -10.68 -2.02 15.23
CA ASN A 159 -10.83 -2.16 16.67
C ASN A 159 -9.48 -2.50 17.31
N ASP A 160 -9.02 -1.65 18.23
CA ASP A 160 -7.76 -1.85 18.97
C ASP A 160 -7.85 -3.01 19.95
N GLU A 161 -9.03 -3.31 20.53
CA GLU A 161 -9.23 -4.40 21.48
C GLU A 161 -9.02 -5.77 20.83
N THR A 162 -9.33 -5.89 19.54
CA THR A 162 -9.12 -7.12 18.76
C THR A 162 -7.78 -7.13 18.02
N GLN A 163 -6.89 -6.21 18.33
CA GLN A 163 -5.59 -6.04 17.64
C GLN A 163 -5.75 -5.94 16.11
N GLY A 164 -6.75 -5.17 15.66
CA GLY A 164 -7.02 -4.95 14.24
C GLY A 164 -7.60 -6.16 13.49
N ALA A 165 -8.02 -7.21 14.18
CA ALA A 165 -8.67 -8.36 13.53
C ALA A 165 -10.06 -8.00 13.01
N GLU A 166 -10.75 -7.12 13.72
CA GLU A 166 -12.07 -6.62 13.37
C GLU A 166 -12.01 -5.15 12.96
N TYR A 167 -12.84 -4.79 12.01
CA TYR A 167 -12.98 -3.43 11.53
C TYR A 167 -14.45 -3.11 11.23
N GLU A 168 -14.78 -1.83 11.29
CA GLU A 168 -16.10 -1.32 10.97
C GLU A 168 -16.02 -0.41 9.74
N ILE A 169 -17.00 -0.57 8.84
CA ILE A 169 -17.20 0.32 7.70
C ILE A 169 -18.33 1.29 8.06
N GLY A 170 -18.03 2.58 8.01
CA GLY A 170 -18.95 3.62 8.42
C GLY A 170 -18.95 4.84 7.50
N GLU A 171 -19.64 5.89 7.95
CA GLU A 171 -19.63 7.18 7.28
C GLU A 171 -18.29 7.90 7.54
N ILE A 172 -17.89 8.73 6.57
CA ILE A 172 -16.70 9.57 6.70
C ILE A 172 -16.91 10.58 7.84
N PRO A 173 -15.95 10.73 8.78
CA PRO A 173 -16.00 11.77 9.79
C PRO A 173 -16.24 13.16 9.19
N ALA A 174 -17.05 13.97 9.85
CA ALA A 174 -17.49 15.25 9.30
C ALA A 174 -16.31 16.18 8.95
N GLU A 175 -15.26 16.13 9.76
CA GLU A 175 -14.03 16.91 9.58
C GLU A 175 -13.18 16.48 8.39
N LEU A 176 -13.39 15.27 7.87
CA LEU A 176 -12.62 14.73 6.74
C LEU A 176 -13.42 14.71 5.42
N LYS A 177 -14.69 15.09 5.43
CA LYS A 177 -15.54 14.98 4.23
C LYS A 177 -15.02 15.81 3.06
N ASP A 178 -14.64 17.05 3.31
CA ASP A 178 -14.16 17.95 2.26
C ASP A 178 -12.80 17.47 1.70
N GLU A 179 -11.91 17.05 2.59
CA GLU A 179 -10.60 16.49 2.19
C GLU A 179 -10.78 15.18 1.42
N ALA A 180 -11.65 14.29 1.88
CA ALA A 180 -11.94 13.04 1.20
C ALA A 180 -12.53 13.28 -0.20
N GLN A 181 -13.42 14.28 -0.35
CA GLN A 181 -13.98 14.64 -1.65
C GLN A 181 -12.89 15.17 -2.60
N GLU A 182 -12.03 16.05 -2.11
CA GLU A 182 -10.90 16.57 -2.91
C GLU A 182 -9.96 15.46 -3.40
N TRP A 183 -9.63 14.51 -2.53
CA TRP A 183 -8.77 13.39 -2.90
C TRP A 183 -9.49 12.37 -3.80
N HIS A 184 -10.79 12.16 -3.61
CA HIS A 184 -11.61 11.36 -4.51
C HIS A 184 -11.59 11.94 -5.92
N ASP A 185 -11.86 13.25 -6.06
CA ASP A 185 -11.89 13.91 -7.37
C ASP A 185 -10.54 13.82 -8.08
N LYS A 186 -9.45 14.03 -7.36
CA LYS A 186 -8.08 13.83 -7.90
C LYS A 186 -7.82 12.38 -8.33
N MET A 187 -8.29 11.41 -7.57
CA MET A 187 -8.15 9.98 -7.90
C MET A 187 -8.94 9.63 -9.16
N VAL A 188 -10.17 10.13 -9.29
CA VAL A 188 -11.01 9.90 -10.48
C VAL A 188 -10.38 10.54 -11.73
N GLU A 189 -9.86 11.76 -11.62
CA GLU A 189 -9.13 12.43 -12.70
C GLU A 189 -7.92 11.60 -13.16
N GLN A 190 -7.07 11.16 -12.22
CA GLN A 190 -5.91 10.31 -12.53
C GLN A 190 -6.32 8.96 -13.15
N ALA A 191 -7.42 8.36 -12.70
CA ALA A 191 -7.95 7.14 -13.27
C ALA A 191 -8.44 7.37 -14.71
N ALA A 192 -9.13 8.49 -14.97
CA ALA A 192 -9.62 8.86 -16.30
C ALA A 192 -8.47 9.03 -17.31
N GLU A 193 -7.32 9.57 -16.89
CA GLU A 193 -6.12 9.67 -17.75
C GLU A 193 -5.59 8.31 -18.25
N CYS A 194 -6.02 7.21 -17.62
CA CYS A 194 -5.61 5.86 -17.99
C CYS A 194 -6.58 5.14 -18.93
N ASP A 195 -7.77 5.70 -19.16
CA ASP A 195 -8.81 5.08 -19.98
C ASP A 195 -9.63 6.10 -20.77
N ASP A 196 -9.56 6.04 -22.10
CA ASP A 196 -10.20 7.01 -22.99
C ASP A 196 -11.72 7.09 -22.79
N THR A 197 -12.37 5.97 -22.56
CA THR A 197 -13.83 5.93 -22.30
C THR A 197 -14.19 6.60 -20.98
N LEU A 198 -13.37 6.40 -19.95
CA LEU A 198 -13.54 7.03 -18.66
C LEU A 198 -13.26 8.54 -18.74
N MET A 199 -12.27 8.93 -19.55
CA MET A 199 -11.96 10.32 -19.80
C MET A 199 -13.13 11.06 -20.47
N GLU A 200 -13.80 10.46 -21.45
CA GLU A 200 -14.99 11.04 -22.07
C GLU A 200 -16.10 11.26 -21.03
N LYS A 201 -16.38 10.27 -20.18
CA LYS A 201 -17.36 10.37 -19.09
C LYS A 201 -16.97 11.45 -18.07
N PHE A 202 -15.69 11.54 -17.73
CA PHE A 202 -15.19 12.51 -16.77
C PHE A 202 -15.44 13.96 -17.24
N PHE A 203 -15.29 14.21 -18.53
CA PHE A 203 -15.59 15.55 -19.10
C PHE A 203 -17.07 15.81 -19.28
N ASP A 204 -17.88 14.79 -19.51
CA ASP A 204 -19.32 14.94 -19.75
C ASP A 204 -20.06 15.07 -18.41
N ASP A 205 -19.95 14.07 -17.54
CA ASP A 205 -20.54 14.07 -16.19
C ASP A 205 -19.79 13.08 -15.27
N PRO A 206 -18.85 13.54 -14.41
CA PRO A 206 -18.11 12.68 -13.49
C PRO A 206 -18.98 11.86 -12.54
N SER A 207 -20.20 12.34 -12.23
CA SER A 207 -21.11 11.65 -11.31
C SER A 207 -21.66 10.32 -11.87
N THR A 208 -21.52 10.09 -13.16
CA THR A 208 -21.94 8.85 -13.84
C THR A 208 -20.91 7.74 -13.78
N ILE A 209 -19.70 8.04 -13.29
CA ILE A 209 -18.61 7.07 -13.21
C ILE A 209 -18.85 6.11 -12.04
N SER A 210 -18.89 4.81 -12.32
CA SER A 210 -19.08 3.80 -11.29
C SER A 210 -17.76 3.43 -10.59
N GLN A 211 -17.87 2.83 -9.39
CA GLN A 211 -16.70 2.35 -8.65
C GLN A 211 -15.93 1.28 -9.43
N GLU A 212 -16.65 0.41 -10.14
CA GLU A 212 -16.05 -0.64 -10.98
C GLU A 212 -15.23 -0.05 -12.12
N GLU A 213 -15.69 1.04 -12.74
CA GLU A 213 -14.98 1.75 -13.78
C GLU A 213 -13.71 2.41 -13.24
N ILE A 214 -13.79 3.03 -12.06
CA ILE A 214 -12.62 3.60 -11.37
C ILE A 214 -11.58 2.51 -11.09
N ILE A 215 -11.99 1.39 -10.50
CA ILE A 215 -11.11 0.26 -10.18
C ILE A 215 -10.45 -0.30 -11.44
N ALA A 216 -11.23 -0.48 -12.52
CA ALA A 216 -10.71 -0.99 -13.78
C ALA A 216 -9.67 -0.05 -14.40
N ALA A 217 -9.92 1.26 -14.37
CA ALA A 217 -9.00 2.25 -14.89
C ALA A 217 -7.73 2.37 -14.04
N ILE A 218 -7.83 2.39 -12.71
CA ILE A 218 -6.68 2.35 -11.80
C ILE A 218 -5.84 1.09 -12.05
N ARG A 219 -6.49 -0.09 -12.21
CA ARG A 219 -5.78 -1.32 -12.56
C ARG A 219 -5.04 -1.20 -13.88
N LYS A 220 -5.68 -0.67 -14.92
CA LYS A 220 -5.06 -0.44 -16.24
C LYS A 220 -3.86 0.49 -16.12
N GLY A 221 -4.00 1.59 -15.39
CA GLY A 221 -2.92 2.54 -15.12
C GLY A 221 -1.77 1.93 -14.34
N THR A 222 -2.06 1.08 -13.34
CA THR A 222 -1.05 0.38 -12.55
C THR A 222 -0.26 -0.61 -13.39
N LEU A 223 -0.94 -1.45 -14.18
CA LEU A 223 -0.30 -2.45 -15.03
C LEU A 223 0.53 -1.83 -16.15
N SER A 224 0.14 -0.65 -16.64
CA SER A 224 0.91 0.13 -17.61
C SER A 224 1.93 1.09 -16.98
N GLN A 225 2.07 1.08 -15.65
CA GLN A 225 2.97 1.92 -14.85
C GLN A 225 2.73 3.44 -15.02
N LYS A 226 1.56 3.84 -15.48
CA LYS A 226 1.17 5.26 -15.59
C LYS A 226 0.87 5.88 -14.23
N LEU A 227 0.36 5.08 -13.28
CA LEU A 227 0.10 5.50 -11.92
C LEU A 227 0.45 4.40 -10.91
N THR A 228 0.59 4.80 -9.64
CA THR A 228 0.87 3.91 -8.52
C THR A 228 -0.23 4.10 -7.46
N PRO A 229 -1.15 3.14 -7.27
CA PRO A 229 -2.13 3.22 -6.19
C PRO A 229 -1.44 3.31 -4.85
N MET A 230 -1.91 4.20 -3.98
CA MET A 230 -1.28 4.48 -2.71
C MET A 230 -2.30 4.44 -1.57
N THR A 231 -1.96 3.68 -0.53
CA THR A 231 -2.73 3.58 0.70
C THR A 231 -1.81 3.65 1.92
N CYS A 232 -2.38 3.62 3.12
CA CYS A 232 -1.62 3.71 4.35
C CYS A 232 -2.15 2.77 5.43
N GLY A 233 -1.35 2.59 6.48
CA GLY A 233 -1.73 1.77 7.60
C GLY A 233 -0.64 1.64 8.66
N SER A 234 -0.87 0.73 9.59
CA SER A 234 0.10 0.24 10.56
C SER A 234 0.06 -1.28 10.56
N ALA A 235 1.06 -1.91 9.93
CA ALA A 235 1.15 -3.36 9.87
C ALA A 235 1.29 -3.96 11.27
N PHE A 236 2.02 -3.29 12.17
CA PHE A 236 2.17 -3.70 13.57
C PHE A 236 0.83 -3.71 14.32
N LYS A 237 0.01 -2.70 14.12
CA LYS A 237 -1.35 -2.62 14.69
C LYS A 237 -2.40 -3.38 13.87
N ASN A 238 -1.97 -4.04 12.79
CA ASN A 238 -2.83 -4.78 11.87
C ASN A 238 -3.95 -3.91 11.26
N LYS A 239 -3.68 -2.62 11.06
CA LYS A 239 -4.62 -1.64 10.49
C LYS A 239 -4.25 -1.32 9.04
N GLY A 240 -5.19 -1.43 8.12
CA GLY A 240 -5.00 -1.10 6.71
C GLY A 240 -4.30 -2.17 5.86
N VAL A 241 -4.05 -3.37 6.39
CA VAL A 241 -3.39 -4.46 5.65
C VAL A 241 -4.37 -5.20 4.74
N GLN A 242 -5.63 -5.32 5.13
CA GLN A 242 -6.70 -5.97 4.34
C GLN A 242 -6.95 -5.29 3.01
#